data_cbe58faae911804aa973dabe5972fc6a
#
_entry.id   cbe58faae911804aa973dabe5972fc6a
#
_cell.length_a   1.000
_cell.length_b   1.000
_cell.length_c   1.000
_cell.angle_alpha   90.00
_cell.angle_beta   90.00
_cell.angle_gamma   90.00
#
_symmetry.space_group_name_H-M   'P 1'
#
loop_
_entity.id
_entity.type
_entity.pdbx_description
1 polymer ?
#
loop_
_entity_poly.entity_id
_entity_poly.type
_entity_poly.pdbx_seq_one_letter_code
_entity_poly.pdbx_strand_id
1 'polypeptide(L)'
;EESIFASDNETLKVIEAYEKALENPEDEEAYQKAFDGMDQHNAWDFETQYKQILFILKLEYFKLKVKNLSGGQKKRLSLAIILINRPDLLILDEPTNHLDLEMIEWLESYFAKENITLFMVTHDRFFLERVCNEIIELDNGKLYQYKGNYSYYLEKKEERIASENSSVDKAQNLFVKELEWMRRQPKARTTKSKSRQDDFYEIKEKAQSRRRENKVELEINMERMGSKIIELHKISKKFKDHVIMDNFSFDFQR
;
A
#
# COMPACT_ATOMS: atom_id res chain seq x y z
N GLU A 1 -17.44 1.89 20.29
CA GLU A 1 -17.88 3.31 20.36
C GLU A 1 -16.89 4.15 21.18
N GLU A 2 -16.63 3.87 22.47
CA GLU A 2 -15.71 4.64 23.31
C GLU A 2 -14.35 4.97 22.63
N SER A 3 -13.79 4.04 21.83
CA SER A 3 -12.50 4.26 21.15
C SER A 3 -12.64 5.18 19.94
N ILE A 4 -13.81 5.34 19.36
CA ILE A 4 -14.09 6.26 18.23
C ILE A 4 -14.33 7.66 18.79
N PHE A 5 -15.08 7.76 19.84
CA PHE A 5 -15.40 9.03 20.52
C PHE A 5 -14.24 9.58 21.36
N ALA A 6 -13.22 8.77 21.67
CA ALA A 6 -12.01 9.22 22.35
C ALA A 6 -11.10 10.13 21.48
N SER A 7 -11.47 10.35 20.22
CA SER A 7 -10.77 11.31 19.36
C SER A 7 -11.14 12.76 19.74
N ASP A 8 -10.22 13.68 19.51
CA ASP A 8 -10.38 15.10 19.87
C ASP A 8 -11.29 15.89 18.92
N ASN A 9 -12.20 15.18 18.22
CA ASN A 9 -13.13 15.77 17.27
C ASN A 9 -14.39 16.27 17.99
N GLU A 10 -14.63 17.60 17.95
CA GLU A 10 -15.78 18.23 18.62
C GLU A 10 -17.13 17.71 18.10
N THR A 11 -17.23 17.44 16.79
CA THR A 11 -18.45 16.90 16.18
C THR A 11 -18.80 15.50 16.73
N LEU A 12 -17.77 14.65 16.94
CA LEU A 12 -17.99 13.34 17.56
C LEU A 12 -18.47 13.44 19.01
N LYS A 13 -17.96 14.39 19.78
CA LYS A 13 -18.42 14.63 21.17
C LYS A 13 -19.89 15.06 21.22
N VAL A 14 -20.31 15.85 20.24
CA VAL A 14 -21.73 16.28 20.11
C VAL A 14 -22.61 15.09 19.75
N ILE A 15 -22.17 14.22 18.83
CA ILE A 15 -22.92 13.02 18.46
C ILE A 15 -23.03 12.04 19.64
N GLU A 16 -21.91 11.85 20.37
CA GLU A 16 -21.92 11.02 21.59
C GLU A 16 -22.93 11.53 22.64
N ALA A 17 -22.97 12.85 22.83
CA ALA A 17 -23.92 13.48 23.75
C ALA A 17 -25.37 13.24 23.30
N TYR A 18 -25.63 13.32 21.99
CA TYR A 18 -26.96 13.05 21.43
C TYR A 18 -27.35 11.57 21.54
N GLU A 19 -26.47 10.62 21.23
CA GLU A 19 -26.74 9.19 21.41
C GLU A 19 -27.02 8.83 22.88
N LYS A 20 -26.25 9.42 23.82
CA LYS A 20 -26.52 9.25 25.26
C LYS A 20 -27.86 9.82 25.70
N ALA A 21 -28.27 10.96 25.14
CA ALA A 21 -29.57 11.57 25.43
C ALA A 21 -30.72 10.72 24.88
N LEU A 22 -30.57 10.05 23.74
CA LEU A 22 -31.54 9.10 23.20
C LEU A 22 -31.73 7.85 24.08
N GLU A 23 -30.68 7.41 24.80
CA GLU A 23 -30.78 6.29 25.73
C GLU A 23 -31.58 6.63 27.01
N ASN A 24 -31.77 7.92 27.30
CA ASN A 24 -32.43 8.41 28.53
C ASN A 24 -33.56 9.41 28.17
N PRO A 25 -34.64 8.98 27.53
CA PRO A 25 -35.67 9.85 26.97
C PRO A 25 -36.51 10.63 28.05
N GLU A 26 -36.29 10.34 29.33
CA GLU A 26 -36.96 11.07 30.43
C GLU A 26 -36.33 12.44 30.73
N ASP A 27 -35.09 12.69 30.23
CA ASP A 27 -34.39 13.96 30.42
C ASP A 27 -34.56 14.84 29.17
N GLU A 28 -35.71 15.52 29.10
CA GLU A 28 -36.06 16.42 27.99
C GLU A 28 -35.07 17.56 27.81
N GLU A 29 -34.48 18.07 28.90
CA GLU A 29 -33.54 19.21 28.86
C GLU A 29 -32.20 18.80 28.27
N ALA A 30 -31.66 17.63 28.64
CA ALA A 30 -30.46 17.06 28.07
C ALA A 30 -30.63 16.70 26.59
N TYR A 31 -31.80 16.16 26.22
CA TYR A 31 -32.12 15.86 24.82
C TYR A 31 -32.18 17.11 23.96
N GLN A 32 -32.89 18.16 24.39
CA GLN A 32 -32.99 19.41 23.63
C GLN A 32 -31.61 20.05 23.44
N LYS A 33 -30.80 20.09 24.49
CA LYS A 33 -29.41 20.64 24.40
C LYS A 33 -28.53 19.84 23.45
N ALA A 34 -28.65 18.52 23.45
CA ALA A 34 -27.89 17.66 22.56
C ALA A 34 -28.35 17.82 21.11
N PHE A 35 -29.66 17.94 20.87
CA PHE A 35 -30.26 18.20 19.56
C PHE A 35 -29.80 19.54 18.98
N ASP A 36 -29.86 20.62 19.77
CA ASP A 36 -29.37 21.94 19.36
C ASP A 36 -27.87 21.91 19.03
N GLY A 37 -27.09 21.09 19.76
CA GLY A 37 -25.68 20.85 19.46
C GLY A 37 -25.47 20.19 18.11
N MET A 38 -26.28 19.18 17.75
CA MET A 38 -26.23 18.51 16.44
C MET A 38 -26.47 19.50 15.29
N ASP A 39 -27.43 20.42 15.44
CA ASP A 39 -27.73 21.44 14.44
C ASP A 39 -26.59 22.48 14.33
N GLN A 40 -26.08 22.97 15.47
CA GLN A 40 -24.99 23.97 15.49
C GLN A 40 -23.71 23.48 14.82
N HIS A 41 -23.38 22.19 14.97
CA HIS A 41 -22.17 21.59 14.42
C HIS A 41 -22.41 20.88 13.08
N ASN A 42 -23.61 20.98 12.46
CA ASN A 42 -24.01 20.25 11.26
C ASN A 42 -23.68 18.73 11.38
N ALA A 43 -23.94 18.17 12.55
CA ALA A 43 -23.47 16.84 12.92
C ALA A 43 -24.30 15.70 12.32
N TRP A 44 -25.50 15.96 11.78
CA TRP A 44 -26.40 14.97 11.19
C TRP A 44 -25.78 14.26 9.98
N ASP A 45 -25.21 15.02 9.06
CA ASP A 45 -24.53 14.46 7.89
C ASP A 45 -23.29 13.65 8.29
N PHE A 46 -22.58 14.16 9.29
CA PHE A 46 -21.38 13.50 9.82
C PHE A 46 -21.73 12.16 10.49
N GLU A 47 -22.82 12.12 11.26
CA GLU A 47 -23.31 10.88 11.87
C GLU A 47 -23.61 9.81 10.81
N THR A 48 -24.29 10.20 9.74
CA THR A 48 -24.57 9.30 8.63
C THR A 48 -23.30 8.77 7.99
N GLN A 49 -22.30 9.64 7.79
CA GLN A 49 -21.03 9.28 7.17
C GLN A 49 -20.21 8.33 8.05
N TYR A 50 -20.08 8.61 9.35
CA TYR A 50 -19.30 7.72 10.20
C TYR A 50 -19.94 6.34 10.34
N LYS A 51 -21.27 6.26 10.44
CA LYS A 51 -22.01 4.99 10.44
C LYS A 51 -21.81 4.22 9.14
N GLN A 52 -21.79 4.91 8.01
CA GLN A 52 -21.49 4.31 6.71
C GLN A 52 -20.07 3.73 6.67
N ILE A 53 -19.06 4.46 7.14
CA ILE A 53 -17.67 3.99 7.21
C ILE A 53 -17.59 2.71 8.06
N LEU A 54 -18.22 2.70 9.22
CA LEU A 54 -18.22 1.53 10.11
C LEU A 54 -18.94 0.33 9.51
N PHE A 55 -20.07 0.55 8.85
CA PHE A 55 -20.83 -0.49 8.16
C PHE A 55 -19.99 -1.14 7.05
N ILE A 56 -19.39 -0.33 6.16
CA ILE A 56 -18.59 -0.84 5.03
C ILE A 56 -17.35 -1.59 5.53
N LEU A 57 -16.70 -1.10 6.58
CA LEU A 57 -15.56 -1.79 7.18
C LEU A 57 -15.98 -3.00 8.05
N LYS A 58 -17.28 -3.37 8.03
CA LYS A 58 -17.85 -4.51 8.76
C LYS A 58 -17.49 -4.48 10.25
N LEU A 59 -17.66 -3.31 10.86
CA LEU A 59 -17.40 -3.04 12.28
C LEU A 59 -18.71 -2.97 13.08
N GLU A 60 -19.69 -3.79 12.74
CA GLU A 60 -21.02 -3.78 13.34
C GLU A 60 -21.05 -4.20 14.83
N TYR A 61 -19.94 -4.70 15.36
CA TYR A 61 -19.85 -5.21 16.72
C TYR A 61 -19.47 -4.11 17.73
N PHE A 62 -20.24 -3.03 17.77
CA PHE A 62 -20.01 -1.86 18.64
C PHE A 62 -19.92 -2.16 20.14
N LYS A 63 -20.44 -3.30 20.59
CA LYS A 63 -20.44 -3.71 22.00
C LYS A 63 -19.19 -4.50 22.43
N LEU A 64 -18.32 -4.88 21.50
CA LEU A 64 -17.12 -5.61 21.84
C LEU A 64 -16.00 -4.67 22.33
N LYS A 65 -15.35 -5.06 23.42
CA LYS A 65 -14.15 -4.35 23.88
C LYS A 65 -13.01 -4.56 22.87
N VAL A 66 -12.25 -3.51 22.57
CA VAL A 66 -11.15 -3.53 21.59
C VAL A 66 -10.15 -4.69 21.82
N LYS A 67 -9.94 -5.08 23.09
CA LYS A 67 -9.09 -6.22 23.44
C LYS A 67 -9.55 -7.56 22.85
N ASN A 68 -10.84 -7.70 22.60
CA ASN A 68 -11.47 -8.93 22.09
C ASN A 68 -11.54 -8.98 20.56
N LEU A 69 -11.12 -7.91 19.87
CA LEU A 69 -11.08 -7.85 18.41
C LEU A 69 -9.91 -8.65 17.86
N SER A 70 -10.11 -9.29 16.71
CA SER A 70 -9.03 -9.90 15.93
C SER A 70 -8.04 -8.85 15.43
N GLY A 71 -6.83 -9.27 15.00
CA GLY A 71 -5.84 -8.34 14.43
C GLY A 71 -6.37 -7.56 13.23
N GLY A 72 -7.08 -8.23 12.31
CA GLY A 72 -7.71 -7.57 11.17
C GLY A 72 -8.82 -6.59 11.56
N GLN A 73 -9.67 -6.94 12.54
CA GLN A 73 -10.70 -6.03 13.06
C GLN A 73 -10.08 -4.79 13.72
N LYS A 74 -8.98 -4.94 14.46
CA LYS A 74 -8.26 -3.80 15.05
C LYS A 74 -7.72 -2.86 13.99
N LYS A 75 -7.11 -3.40 12.92
CA LYS A 75 -6.62 -2.58 11.81
C LYS A 75 -7.74 -1.84 11.08
N ARG A 76 -8.87 -2.51 10.81
CA ARG A 76 -10.05 -1.87 10.22
C ARG A 76 -10.63 -0.78 11.13
N LEU A 77 -10.67 -1.02 12.44
CA LEU A 77 -11.10 0.01 13.40
C LEU A 77 -10.17 1.21 13.40
N SER A 78 -8.84 1.00 13.39
CA SER A 78 -7.88 2.10 13.30
C SER A 78 -8.06 2.90 12.01
N LEU A 79 -8.27 2.23 10.88
CA LEU A 79 -8.55 2.88 9.60
C LEU A 79 -9.86 3.71 9.69
N ALA A 80 -10.93 3.12 10.24
CA ALA A 80 -12.20 3.83 10.45
C ALA A 80 -12.01 5.13 11.25
N ILE A 81 -11.33 5.06 12.39
CA ILE A 81 -11.07 6.22 13.26
C ILE A 81 -10.34 7.32 12.49
N ILE A 82 -9.31 6.96 11.71
CA ILE A 82 -8.55 7.93 10.94
C ILE A 82 -9.40 8.58 9.84
N LEU A 83 -10.19 7.79 9.11
CA LEU A 83 -11.07 8.31 8.04
C LEU A 83 -12.18 9.21 8.59
N ILE A 84 -12.75 8.87 9.75
CA ILE A 84 -13.76 9.68 10.44
C ILE A 84 -13.20 11.04 10.85
N ASN A 85 -11.94 11.11 11.27
CA ASN A 85 -11.30 12.36 11.70
C ASN A 85 -10.93 13.30 10.54
N ARG A 86 -10.98 12.87 9.28
CA ARG A 86 -10.69 13.66 8.07
C ARG A 86 -9.43 14.51 8.17
N PRO A 87 -8.25 13.93 8.37
CA PRO A 87 -7.02 14.70 8.47
C PRO A 87 -6.64 15.30 7.11
N ASP A 88 -5.94 16.44 7.10
CA ASP A 88 -5.41 17.06 5.89
C ASP A 88 -4.31 16.20 5.23
N LEU A 89 -3.54 15.48 6.06
CA LEU A 89 -2.49 14.55 5.64
C LEU A 89 -2.74 13.18 6.26
N LEU A 90 -2.82 12.17 5.41
CA LEU A 90 -2.99 10.79 5.80
C LEU A 90 -1.77 9.94 5.38
N ILE A 91 -1.14 9.29 6.36
CA ILE A 91 0.00 8.40 6.12
C ILE A 91 -0.45 6.97 6.40
N LEU A 92 -0.38 6.11 5.38
CA LEU A 92 -0.83 4.71 5.47
C LEU A 92 0.28 3.74 5.06
N ASP A 93 0.41 2.67 5.83
CA ASP A 93 1.27 1.53 5.53
C ASP A 93 0.42 0.29 5.27
N GLU A 94 0.45 -0.21 4.03
CA GLU A 94 -0.32 -1.36 3.54
C GLU A 94 -1.82 -1.30 3.89
N PRO A 95 -2.55 -0.23 3.48
CA PRO A 95 -3.93 -0.02 3.91
C PRO A 95 -4.91 -1.07 3.39
N THR A 96 -4.61 -1.73 2.27
CA THR A 96 -5.47 -2.77 1.66
C THR A 96 -5.35 -4.12 2.36
N ASN A 97 -4.32 -4.32 3.19
CA ASN A 97 -4.16 -5.56 3.92
C ASN A 97 -5.32 -5.78 4.90
N HIS A 98 -5.91 -6.98 4.88
CA HIS A 98 -7.06 -7.40 5.69
C HIS A 98 -8.41 -6.77 5.29
N LEU A 99 -8.48 -6.10 4.15
CA LEU A 99 -9.70 -5.65 3.51
C LEU A 99 -10.14 -6.69 2.46
N ASP A 100 -11.43 -6.85 2.29
CA ASP A 100 -11.98 -7.59 1.14
C ASP A 100 -12.14 -6.65 -0.07
N LEU A 101 -12.47 -7.21 -1.22
CA LEU A 101 -12.53 -6.46 -2.48
C LEU A 101 -13.53 -5.29 -2.41
N GLU A 102 -14.69 -5.51 -1.78
CA GLU A 102 -15.73 -4.51 -1.63
C GLU A 102 -15.26 -3.30 -0.80
N MET A 103 -14.51 -3.57 0.28
CA MET A 103 -13.90 -2.51 1.11
C MET A 103 -12.81 -1.76 0.35
N ILE A 104 -12.00 -2.45 -0.46
CA ILE A 104 -10.95 -1.82 -1.28
C ILE A 104 -11.56 -0.90 -2.33
N GLU A 105 -12.57 -1.35 -3.08
CA GLU A 105 -13.27 -0.56 -4.09
C GLU A 105 -13.95 0.68 -3.48
N TRP A 106 -14.51 0.53 -2.29
CA TRP A 106 -15.06 1.66 -1.57
C TRP A 106 -13.97 2.65 -1.14
N LEU A 107 -12.83 2.17 -0.62
CA LEU A 107 -11.71 3.00 -0.18
C LEU A 107 -11.09 3.78 -1.35
N GLU A 108 -10.97 3.15 -2.53
CA GLU A 108 -10.59 3.82 -3.77
C GLU A 108 -11.54 4.98 -4.10
N SER A 109 -12.84 4.71 -4.03
CA SER A 109 -13.88 5.71 -4.30
C SER A 109 -13.88 6.84 -3.25
N TYR A 110 -13.58 6.53 -2.01
CA TYR A 110 -13.46 7.48 -0.92
C TYR A 110 -12.30 8.45 -1.17
N PHE A 111 -11.09 7.95 -1.46
CA PHE A 111 -9.92 8.79 -1.71
C PHE A 111 -10.03 9.60 -3.01
N ALA A 112 -10.79 9.12 -3.99
CA ALA A 112 -11.04 9.89 -5.22
C ALA A 112 -11.97 11.10 -5.01
N LYS A 113 -12.82 11.06 -3.97
CA LYS A 113 -13.82 12.11 -3.69
C LYS A 113 -13.36 13.11 -2.64
N GLU A 114 -12.63 12.64 -1.65
CA GLU A 114 -12.20 13.48 -0.53
C GLU A 114 -10.93 14.27 -0.88
N ASN A 115 -10.87 15.52 -0.43
CA ASN A 115 -9.71 16.38 -0.65
C ASN A 115 -8.66 16.16 0.47
N ILE A 116 -7.99 15.01 0.44
CA ILE A 116 -7.01 14.59 1.44
C ILE A 116 -5.64 14.43 0.76
N THR A 117 -4.58 14.92 1.39
CA THR A 117 -3.22 14.57 0.98
C THR A 117 -2.88 13.17 1.49
N LEU A 118 -2.71 12.22 0.56
CA LEU A 118 -2.44 10.83 0.89
C LEU A 118 -0.98 10.47 0.60
N PHE A 119 -0.26 9.98 1.62
CA PHE A 119 1.05 9.36 1.47
C PHE A 119 0.95 7.91 1.93
N MET A 120 1.21 6.95 1.02
CA MET A 120 1.07 5.55 1.37
C MET A 120 2.20 4.67 0.84
N VAL A 121 2.43 3.56 1.53
CA VAL A 121 3.26 2.44 1.09
C VAL A 121 2.34 1.25 0.87
N THR A 122 2.40 0.62 -0.31
CA THR A 122 1.61 -0.58 -0.59
C THR A 122 2.22 -1.40 -1.74
N HIS A 123 1.90 -2.69 -1.74
CA HIS A 123 2.20 -3.62 -2.82
C HIS A 123 1.02 -3.83 -3.78
N ASP A 124 -0.13 -3.24 -3.48
CA ASP A 124 -1.34 -3.36 -4.30
C ASP A 124 -1.26 -2.43 -5.52
N ARG A 125 -0.92 -3.03 -6.65
CA ARG A 125 -0.73 -2.31 -7.92
C ARG A 125 -2.03 -1.73 -8.47
N PHE A 126 -3.15 -2.42 -8.26
CA PHE A 126 -4.45 -1.96 -8.72
C PHE A 126 -4.92 -0.75 -7.92
N PHE A 127 -4.67 -0.77 -6.63
CA PHE A 127 -4.96 0.37 -5.76
C PHE A 127 -4.09 1.59 -6.12
N LEU A 128 -2.77 1.39 -6.36
CA LEU A 128 -1.87 2.44 -6.83
C LEU A 128 -2.32 3.04 -8.16
N GLU A 129 -2.77 2.21 -9.11
CA GLU A 129 -3.22 2.66 -10.43
C GLU A 129 -4.41 3.62 -10.33
N ARG A 130 -5.33 3.38 -9.40
CA ARG A 130 -6.59 4.12 -9.29
C ARG A 130 -6.53 5.32 -8.36
N VAL A 131 -5.70 5.26 -7.33
CA VAL A 131 -5.69 6.26 -6.24
C VAL A 131 -4.54 7.24 -6.36
N CYS A 132 -3.37 6.81 -6.86
CA CYS A 132 -2.17 7.64 -6.86
C CYS A 132 -2.06 8.52 -8.11
N ASN A 133 -1.66 9.76 -7.89
CA ASN A 133 -1.29 10.72 -8.94
C ASN A 133 0.23 10.96 -9.01
N GLU A 134 0.97 10.42 -8.03
CA GLU A 134 2.42 10.51 -7.95
C GLU A 134 2.99 9.28 -7.25
N ILE A 135 4.13 8.77 -7.75
CA ILE A 135 4.83 7.62 -7.17
C ILE A 135 6.28 8.02 -6.87
N ILE A 136 6.72 7.67 -5.68
CA ILE A 136 8.11 7.85 -5.24
C ILE A 136 8.73 6.46 -5.10
N GLU A 137 9.75 6.19 -5.92
CA GLU A 137 10.52 4.95 -5.88
C GLU A 137 11.81 5.16 -5.09
N LEU A 138 12.06 4.34 -4.10
CA LEU A 138 13.37 4.22 -3.43
C LEU A 138 14.15 3.06 -4.06
N ASP A 139 15.21 3.37 -4.80
CA ASP A 139 16.03 2.38 -5.50
C ASP A 139 17.52 2.65 -5.28
N ASN A 140 18.25 1.69 -4.72
CA ASN A 140 19.69 1.78 -4.42
C ASN A 140 20.10 3.07 -3.67
N GLY A 141 19.28 3.48 -2.69
CA GLY A 141 19.53 4.68 -1.88
C GLY A 141 19.23 6.01 -2.59
N LYS A 142 18.63 5.97 -3.78
CA LYS A 142 18.16 7.14 -4.53
C LYS A 142 16.66 7.19 -4.59
N LEU A 143 16.10 8.37 -4.53
CA LEU A 143 14.68 8.62 -4.71
C LEU A 143 14.42 9.08 -6.15
N TYR A 144 13.43 8.44 -6.78
CA TYR A 144 12.93 8.80 -8.10
C TYR A 144 11.45 9.13 -7.97
N GLN A 145 11.05 10.25 -8.53
CA GLN A 145 9.70 10.79 -8.45
C GLN A 145 9.05 10.74 -9.83
N TYR A 146 7.86 10.15 -9.90
CA TYR A 146 7.10 9.99 -11.15
C TYR A 146 5.71 10.60 -10.96
N LYS A 147 5.39 11.64 -11.71
CA LYS A 147 4.08 12.30 -11.70
C LYS A 147 3.15 11.57 -12.65
N GLY A 148 2.34 10.70 -12.12
CA GLY A 148 1.40 9.86 -12.84
C GLY A 148 0.97 8.65 -12.02
N ASN A 149 0.16 7.78 -12.63
CA ASN A 149 -0.32 6.53 -12.06
C ASN A 149 0.75 5.41 -12.12
N TYR A 150 0.38 4.21 -11.69
CA TYR A 150 1.30 3.08 -11.64
C TYR A 150 1.78 2.63 -13.04
N SER A 151 0.90 2.66 -14.05
CA SER A 151 1.26 2.32 -15.43
C SER A 151 2.29 3.30 -16.00
N TYR A 152 2.13 4.60 -15.78
CA TYR A 152 3.10 5.61 -16.17
C TYR A 152 4.45 5.42 -15.46
N TYR A 153 4.43 5.11 -14.17
CA TYR A 153 5.63 4.79 -13.41
C TYR A 153 6.40 3.62 -14.03
N LEU A 154 5.71 2.53 -14.38
CA LEU A 154 6.36 1.36 -15.00
C LEU A 154 7.05 1.72 -16.32
N GLU A 155 6.38 2.43 -17.21
CA GLU A 155 6.94 2.90 -18.47
C GLU A 155 8.21 3.73 -18.25
N LYS A 156 8.14 4.73 -17.37
CA LYS A 156 9.28 5.61 -17.10
C LYS A 156 10.43 4.92 -16.37
N LYS A 157 10.12 3.96 -15.53
CA LYS A 157 11.13 3.10 -14.90
C LYS A 157 11.88 2.26 -15.94
N GLU A 158 11.16 1.64 -16.88
CA GLU A 158 11.78 0.87 -17.97
C GLU A 158 12.67 1.74 -18.85
N GLU A 159 12.20 2.93 -19.24
CA GLU A 159 13.00 3.91 -20.00
C GLU A 159 14.29 4.30 -19.24
N ARG A 160 14.19 4.58 -17.94
CA ARG A 160 15.32 4.92 -17.09
C ARG A 160 16.35 3.79 -17.07
N ILE A 161 15.89 2.56 -16.79
CA ILE A 161 16.76 1.37 -16.73
C ILE A 161 17.44 1.13 -18.09
N ALA A 162 16.72 1.26 -19.19
CA ALA A 162 17.27 1.11 -20.54
C ALA A 162 18.35 2.17 -20.83
N SER A 163 18.10 3.43 -20.45
CA SER A 163 19.07 4.53 -20.58
C SER A 163 20.32 4.30 -19.74
N GLU A 164 20.15 3.87 -18.47
CA GLU A 164 21.26 3.54 -17.57
C GLU A 164 22.11 2.39 -18.16
N ASN A 165 21.49 1.32 -18.63
CA ASN A 165 22.18 0.19 -19.25
C ASN A 165 22.93 0.59 -20.52
N SER A 166 22.31 1.38 -21.40
CA SER A 166 22.98 1.93 -22.59
C SER A 166 24.21 2.78 -22.23
N SER A 167 24.11 3.57 -21.17
CA SER A 167 25.22 4.37 -20.66
C SER A 167 26.38 3.51 -20.13
N VAL A 168 26.07 2.41 -19.45
CA VAL A 168 27.05 1.44 -18.94
C VAL A 168 27.70 0.70 -20.11
N ASP A 169 26.93 0.26 -21.11
CA ASP A 169 27.47 -0.42 -22.30
C ASP A 169 28.45 0.50 -23.08
N LYS A 170 28.13 1.79 -23.24
CA LYS A 170 29.03 2.78 -23.81
C LYS A 170 30.32 2.93 -22.99
N ALA A 171 30.17 2.98 -21.64
CA ALA A 171 31.33 3.06 -20.75
C ALA A 171 32.18 1.79 -20.82
N GLN A 172 31.60 0.60 -20.95
CA GLN A 172 32.35 -0.65 -21.14
C GLN A 172 33.14 -0.67 -22.43
N ASN A 173 32.54 -0.24 -23.55
CA ASN A 173 33.23 -0.14 -24.83
C ASN A 173 34.39 0.86 -24.78
N LEU A 174 34.21 1.98 -24.09
CA LEU A 174 35.28 2.98 -23.90
C LEU A 174 36.36 2.44 -22.96
N PHE A 175 35.98 1.76 -21.88
CA PHE A 175 36.94 1.15 -20.95
C PHE A 175 37.89 0.16 -21.65
N VAL A 176 37.39 -0.68 -22.54
CA VAL A 176 38.25 -1.61 -23.32
C VAL A 176 39.30 -0.85 -24.10
N LYS A 177 38.91 0.23 -24.80
CA LYS A 177 39.85 1.08 -25.57
C LYS A 177 40.87 1.78 -24.66
N GLU A 178 40.45 2.37 -23.57
CA GLU A 178 41.32 3.04 -22.62
C GLU A 178 42.23 2.07 -21.86
N LEU A 179 41.79 0.85 -21.61
CA LEU A 179 42.59 -0.22 -21.01
C LEU A 179 43.76 -0.61 -21.92
N GLU A 180 43.51 -0.73 -23.22
CA GLU A 180 44.60 -0.95 -24.20
C GLU A 180 45.60 0.20 -24.18
N TRP A 181 45.13 1.45 -24.14
CA TRP A 181 46.00 2.61 -24.03
C TRP A 181 46.80 2.60 -22.71
N MET A 182 46.19 2.23 -21.61
CA MET A 182 46.86 2.10 -20.30
C MET A 182 47.96 1.02 -20.31
N ARG A 183 47.75 -0.08 -21.03
CA ARG A 183 48.73 -1.17 -21.15
C ARG A 183 49.94 -0.85 -22.06
N ARG A 184 49.77 0.05 -23.03
CA ARG A 184 50.89 0.47 -23.92
C ARG A 184 51.94 1.26 -23.13
N GLN A 185 53.22 0.96 -23.36
CA GLN A 185 54.31 1.74 -22.76
C GLN A 185 54.33 3.15 -23.35
N PRO A 186 54.69 4.21 -22.57
CA PRO A 186 54.87 5.54 -23.10
C PRO A 186 56.02 5.54 -24.12
N LYS A 187 55.85 6.30 -25.22
CA LYS A 187 56.96 6.51 -26.17
C LYS A 187 58.09 7.22 -25.45
N ALA A 188 59.36 6.94 -25.85
CA ALA A 188 60.55 7.47 -25.23
C ALA A 188 60.47 9.00 -24.97
N ARG A 189 60.75 9.42 -23.73
CA ARG A 189 60.76 10.81 -23.23
C ARG A 189 59.38 11.47 -23.00
N THR A 190 58.26 10.72 -22.98
CA THR A 190 56.94 11.27 -22.61
C THR A 190 56.30 10.50 -21.45
N THR A 191 55.69 11.23 -20.52
CA THR A 191 54.86 10.65 -19.45
C THR A 191 53.41 10.56 -19.94
N LYS A 192 52.64 9.55 -19.45
CA LYS A 192 51.21 9.47 -19.71
C LYS A 192 50.49 10.66 -19.10
N SER A 193 49.54 11.24 -19.84
CA SER A 193 48.69 12.32 -19.32
C SER A 193 47.99 11.90 -18.05
N LYS A 194 48.17 12.67 -16.97
CA LYS A 194 47.52 12.42 -15.67
C LYS A 194 45.99 12.53 -15.76
N SER A 195 45.50 13.55 -16.47
CA SER A 195 44.06 13.71 -16.70
C SER A 195 43.43 12.47 -17.34
N ARG A 196 44.05 11.90 -18.39
CA ARG A 196 43.51 10.69 -19.04
C ARG A 196 43.61 9.44 -18.16
N GLN A 197 44.51 9.42 -17.19
CA GLN A 197 44.55 8.35 -16.19
C GLN A 197 43.40 8.49 -15.19
N ASP A 198 43.11 9.72 -14.77
CA ASP A 198 41.96 10.00 -13.88
C ASP A 198 40.64 9.64 -14.57
N ASP A 199 40.46 10.07 -15.84
CA ASP A 199 39.32 9.71 -16.70
C ASP A 199 39.15 8.19 -16.83
N PHE A 200 40.25 7.43 -16.93
CA PHE A 200 40.21 5.98 -17.00
C PHE A 200 39.59 5.34 -15.76
N TYR A 201 39.89 5.86 -14.57
CA TYR A 201 39.33 5.32 -13.33
C TYR A 201 37.81 5.61 -13.22
N GLU A 202 37.37 6.79 -13.65
CA GLU A 202 35.94 7.12 -13.70
C GLU A 202 35.21 6.23 -14.72
N ILE A 203 35.77 6.03 -15.92
CA ILE A 203 35.21 5.13 -16.94
C ILE A 203 35.13 3.70 -16.40
N LYS A 204 36.16 3.24 -15.70
CA LYS A 204 36.23 1.90 -15.10
C LYS A 204 35.10 1.71 -14.05
N GLU A 205 34.93 2.66 -13.16
CA GLU A 205 33.89 2.62 -12.14
C GLU A 205 32.50 2.55 -12.79
N LYS A 206 32.25 3.42 -13.77
CA LYS A 206 31.00 3.43 -14.53
C LYS A 206 30.78 2.14 -15.31
N ALA A 207 31.81 1.57 -15.95
CA ALA A 207 31.72 0.31 -16.67
C ALA A 207 31.42 -0.88 -15.76
N GLN A 208 31.82 -0.83 -14.48
CA GLN A 208 31.59 -1.86 -13.48
C GLN A 208 30.27 -1.69 -12.74
N SER A 209 29.59 -0.56 -12.88
CA SER A 209 28.33 -0.24 -12.19
C SER A 209 27.09 -0.91 -12.80
N ARG A 210 27.27 -1.94 -13.66
CA ARG A 210 26.15 -2.64 -14.29
C ARG A 210 25.22 -3.20 -13.22
N ARG A 211 23.96 -2.79 -13.28
CA ARG A 211 22.90 -3.29 -12.43
C ARG A 211 22.76 -4.81 -12.64
N ARG A 212 23.07 -5.60 -11.62
CA ARG A 212 22.73 -7.03 -11.62
C ARG A 212 21.27 -7.12 -11.20
N GLU A 213 20.39 -7.31 -12.16
CA GLU A 213 19.05 -7.82 -11.83
C GLU A 213 19.23 -9.24 -11.30
N ASN A 214 19.10 -9.42 -10.01
CA ASN A 214 18.95 -10.76 -9.44
C ASN A 214 17.55 -11.26 -9.85
N LYS A 215 17.44 -11.74 -11.09
CA LYS A 215 16.27 -12.54 -11.46
C LYS A 215 16.39 -13.82 -10.65
N VAL A 216 15.51 -13.99 -9.69
CA VAL A 216 15.31 -15.28 -9.04
C VAL A 216 14.66 -16.17 -10.11
N GLU A 217 15.47 -16.91 -10.85
CA GLU A 217 14.99 -17.99 -11.69
C GLU A 217 14.59 -19.11 -10.73
N LEU A 218 13.29 -19.18 -10.44
CA LEU A 218 12.72 -20.35 -9.81
C LEU A 218 12.72 -21.46 -10.86
N GLU A 219 13.76 -22.30 -10.85
CA GLU A 219 13.70 -23.59 -11.54
C GLU A 219 12.66 -24.45 -10.82
N ILE A 220 11.42 -24.36 -11.25
CA ILE A 220 10.40 -25.30 -10.85
C ILE A 220 10.65 -26.57 -11.68
N ASN A 221 11.31 -27.55 -11.10
CA ASN A 221 11.34 -28.90 -11.66
C ASN A 221 9.91 -29.44 -11.65
N MET A 222 9.19 -29.17 -12.74
CA MET A 222 7.87 -29.75 -12.95
C MET A 222 8.04 -31.23 -13.31
N GLU A 223 8.03 -32.09 -12.30
CA GLU A 223 7.66 -33.48 -12.54
C GLU A 223 6.25 -33.52 -13.15
N ARG A 224 6.04 -34.40 -14.14
CA ARG A 224 4.72 -34.54 -14.79
C ARG A 224 3.70 -34.98 -13.76
N MET A 225 3.01 -34.05 -13.13
CA MET A 225 1.81 -34.35 -12.36
C MET A 225 0.69 -34.80 -13.31
N GLY A 226 -0.01 -35.88 -12.94
CA GLY A 226 -1.20 -36.35 -13.68
C GLY A 226 -2.27 -35.24 -13.80
N SER A 227 -3.32 -35.51 -14.56
CA SER A 227 -4.42 -34.57 -14.81
C SER A 227 -5.19 -34.17 -13.53
N LYS A 228 -5.15 -35.01 -12.51
CA LYS A 228 -5.78 -34.80 -11.19
C LYS A 228 -4.70 -34.57 -10.14
N ILE A 229 -4.76 -33.39 -9.48
CA ILE A 229 -3.74 -32.98 -8.51
C ILE A 229 -4.19 -33.33 -7.10
N ILE A 230 -5.42 -32.98 -6.74
CA ILE A 230 -6.03 -33.23 -5.44
C ILE A 230 -7.50 -33.58 -5.66
N GLU A 231 -7.93 -34.70 -5.11
CA GLU A 231 -9.33 -35.12 -5.07
C GLU A 231 -9.84 -35.06 -3.63
N LEU A 232 -10.89 -34.29 -3.41
CA LEU A 232 -11.57 -34.21 -2.12
C LEU A 232 -12.87 -35.03 -2.20
N HIS A 233 -12.98 -36.08 -1.38
CA HIS A 233 -14.15 -36.96 -1.37
C HIS A 233 -14.89 -36.84 -0.03
N LYS A 234 -16.13 -36.34 -0.07
CA LYS A 234 -17.06 -36.30 1.07
C LYS A 234 -16.44 -35.77 2.36
N ILE A 235 -15.67 -34.66 2.25
CA ILE A 235 -15.01 -34.05 3.40
C ILE A 235 -16.01 -33.26 4.22
N SER A 236 -16.06 -33.54 5.53
CA SER A 236 -16.83 -32.77 6.49
C SER A 236 -15.93 -32.27 7.60
N LYS A 237 -16.09 -31.00 7.97
CA LYS A 237 -15.34 -30.35 9.05
C LYS A 237 -16.24 -29.42 9.84
N LYS A 238 -16.23 -29.59 11.16
CA LYS A 238 -16.90 -28.68 12.09
C LYS A 238 -15.97 -28.24 13.22
N PHE A 239 -16.18 -27.05 13.73
CA PHE A 239 -15.54 -26.55 14.94
C PHE A 239 -16.61 -26.26 15.98
N LYS A 240 -16.63 -27.03 17.05
CA LYS A 240 -17.73 -27.06 18.05
C LYS A 240 -19.08 -27.21 17.33
N ASP A 241 -19.97 -26.23 17.40
CA ASP A 241 -21.32 -26.26 16.80
C ASP A 241 -21.37 -25.62 15.40
N HIS A 242 -20.24 -25.07 14.91
CA HIS A 242 -20.17 -24.40 13.61
C HIS A 242 -19.66 -25.37 12.54
N VAL A 243 -20.53 -25.74 11.59
CA VAL A 243 -20.19 -26.57 10.45
C VAL A 243 -19.53 -25.70 9.37
N ILE A 244 -18.29 -26.00 9.00
CA ILE A 244 -17.55 -25.28 7.94
C ILE A 244 -17.81 -25.91 6.58
N MET A 245 -17.75 -27.25 6.53
CA MET A 245 -18.02 -28.04 5.32
C MET A 245 -18.79 -29.27 5.72
N ASP A 246 -19.73 -29.67 4.89
CA ASP A 246 -20.47 -30.93 5.04
C ASP A 246 -20.57 -31.66 3.71
N ASN A 247 -20.10 -32.90 3.70
CA ASN A 247 -20.13 -33.82 2.54
C ASN A 247 -19.59 -33.20 1.25
N PHE A 248 -18.54 -32.36 1.36
CA PHE A 248 -17.96 -31.63 0.24
C PHE A 248 -17.04 -32.53 -0.60
N SER A 249 -17.27 -32.55 -1.92
CA SER A 249 -16.43 -33.27 -2.87
C SER A 249 -16.00 -32.31 -3.98
N PHE A 250 -14.72 -32.29 -4.29
CA PHE A 250 -14.17 -31.43 -5.33
C PHE A 250 -12.86 -32.01 -5.89
N ASP A 251 -12.72 -31.96 -7.22
CA ASP A 251 -11.51 -32.41 -7.91
C ASP A 251 -10.76 -31.18 -8.46
N PHE A 252 -9.53 -30.96 -7.94
CA PHE A 252 -8.66 -29.93 -8.51
C PHE A 252 -8.00 -30.50 -9.77
N GLN A 253 -8.35 -29.91 -10.89
CA GLN A 253 -7.75 -30.20 -12.20
C GLN A 253 -6.61 -29.21 -12.46
N ARG A 254 -5.69 -29.60 -13.35
CA ARG A 254 -4.58 -28.74 -13.78
C ARG A 254 -5.06 -27.62 -14.70
#